data_55dfd668a3c69b38d8ed68688462fcfc
#
_entry.id   55dfd668a3c69b38d8ed68688462fcfc
#
_cell.length_a   1.000
_cell.length_b   1.000
_cell.length_c   1.000
_cell.angle_alpha   90.00
_cell.angle_beta   90.00
_cell.angle_gamma   90.00
#
_symmetry.space_group_name_H-M   'P 1'
#
loop_
_entity.id
_entity.type
_entity.pdbx_description
1 polymer ?
#
loop_
_entity_poly.entity_id
_entity_poly.type
_entity_poly.pdbx_seq_one_letter_code
_entity_poly.pdbx_strand_id
1 'polypeptide(L)'
;MTENKLCNRIPVNTKEELNGLLQDKSGKQYYEEMDNLEVDAKALWRTIQTTCKSRIRTWLNICAHCGMCADSCLFYLANDNDPEQVPSYKIQSTLGEIVKKKGKVDTTFMKRAMDTAWGKG
;
A
#
# COMPACT_ATOMS: atom_id res chain seq x y z
N MET A 1 15.52 -1.23 27.21
CA MET A 1 14.38 -0.59 26.54
C MET A 1 14.80 -0.26 25.12
N THR A 2 14.42 -1.06 24.16
CA THR A 2 14.61 -0.75 22.76
C THR A 2 13.51 0.23 22.36
N GLU A 3 13.90 1.49 22.15
CA GLU A 3 13.00 2.50 21.58
C GLU A 3 12.51 1.99 20.22
N ASN A 4 11.22 1.80 20.15
CA ASN A 4 10.52 1.35 18.97
C ASN A 4 10.50 2.53 17.97
N LYS A 5 11.59 2.71 17.20
CA LYS A 5 11.74 3.76 16.17
C LYS A 5 10.71 3.69 15.04
N LEU A 6 9.80 2.71 15.06
CA LEU A 6 8.78 2.50 14.04
C LEU A 6 7.48 3.30 14.28
N CYS A 7 7.40 4.04 15.37
CA CYS A 7 6.25 4.91 15.64
C CYS A 7 6.74 6.30 16.04
N ASN A 8 7.62 6.90 15.25
CA ASN A 8 7.80 8.35 15.29
C ASN A 8 6.50 8.97 14.74
N ARG A 9 5.48 8.98 15.58
CA ARG A 9 4.45 9.99 15.48
C ARG A 9 5.17 11.31 15.64
N ILE A 10 5.32 12.07 14.56
CA ILE A 10 5.75 13.46 14.65
C ILE A 10 4.77 14.10 15.63
N PRO A 11 5.20 14.56 16.80
CA PRO A 11 4.29 15.18 17.74
C PRO A 11 3.83 16.49 17.12
N VAL A 12 2.66 16.47 16.52
CA VAL A 12 2.00 17.68 16.01
C VAL A 12 1.36 18.33 17.22
N ASN A 13 2.04 19.32 17.77
CA ASN A 13 1.63 19.98 18.99
C ASN A 13 0.74 21.22 18.74
N THR A 14 0.71 21.73 17.52
CA THR A 14 -0.08 22.92 17.14
C THR A 14 -0.80 22.75 15.81
N LYS A 15 -1.93 23.48 15.66
CA LYS A 15 -2.66 23.56 14.39
C LYS A 15 -1.80 24.12 13.25
N GLU A 16 -0.85 24.96 13.57
CA GLU A 16 0.05 25.61 12.59
C GLU A 16 1.08 24.61 12.07
N GLU A 17 1.65 23.75 12.93
CA GLU A 17 2.52 22.66 12.52
C GLU A 17 1.78 21.63 11.65
N LEU A 18 0.53 21.29 12.01
CA LEU A 18 -0.30 20.42 11.20
C LEU A 18 -0.57 21.01 9.82
N ASN A 19 -0.93 22.29 9.75
CA ASN A 19 -1.16 23.00 8.50
C ASN A 19 0.12 23.13 7.68
N GLY A 20 1.28 23.34 8.30
CA GLY A 20 2.57 23.33 7.64
C GLY A 20 2.88 21.96 7.01
N LEU A 21 2.66 20.89 7.73
CA LEU A 21 2.84 19.51 7.23
C LEU A 21 1.86 19.16 6.10
N LEU A 22 0.63 19.68 6.15
CA LEU A 22 -0.37 19.47 5.11
C LEU A 22 -0.13 20.34 3.87
N GLN A 23 0.51 21.50 4.03
CA GLN A 23 0.80 22.42 2.92
C GLN A 23 2.13 22.09 2.22
N ASP A 24 3.09 21.49 2.92
CA ASP A 24 4.45 21.25 2.42
C ASP A 24 4.53 20.17 1.33
N LYS A 25 3.46 19.37 1.16
CA LYS A 25 3.34 18.43 0.04
C LYS A 25 1.92 18.49 -0.49
N SER A 26 1.69 19.34 -1.48
CA SER A 26 0.45 19.23 -2.24
C SER A 26 0.34 17.78 -2.76
N GLY A 27 -0.83 17.18 -2.62
CA GLY A 27 -1.04 15.81 -3.09
C GLY A 27 -0.58 15.58 -4.54
N LYS A 28 -0.64 16.60 -5.39
CA LYS A 28 -0.12 16.58 -6.76
C LYS A 28 1.39 16.30 -6.83
N GLN A 29 2.20 16.94 -6.00
CA GLN A 29 3.66 16.74 -6.01
C GLN A 29 4.02 15.32 -5.59
N TYR A 30 3.28 14.74 -4.64
CA TYR A 30 3.43 13.36 -4.22
C TYR A 30 3.12 12.37 -5.34
N TYR A 31 2.06 12.61 -6.10
CA TYR A 31 1.67 11.78 -7.25
C TYR A 31 2.68 11.90 -8.40
N GLU A 32 3.17 13.10 -8.70
CA GLU A 32 4.19 13.33 -9.71
C GLU A 32 5.52 12.65 -9.36
N GLU A 33 5.93 12.70 -8.09
CA GLU A 33 7.11 11.98 -7.61
C GLU A 33 6.93 10.46 -7.72
N MET A 34 5.74 9.94 -7.45
CA MET A 34 5.43 8.51 -7.56
C MET A 34 5.36 8.03 -9.01
N ASP A 35 4.82 8.84 -9.91
CA ASP A 35 4.76 8.51 -11.35
C ASP A 35 6.15 8.39 -11.98
N ASN A 36 7.14 9.09 -11.44
CA ASN A 36 8.52 9.06 -11.88
C ASN A 36 9.39 8.01 -11.17
N LEU A 37 8.86 7.31 -10.16
CA LEU A 37 9.59 6.25 -9.46
C LEU A 37 9.65 4.98 -10.30
N GLU A 38 10.86 4.64 -10.76
CA GLU A 38 11.14 3.31 -11.29
C GLU A 38 11.27 2.30 -10.13
N VAL A 39 10.26 1.47 -9.97
CA VAL A 39 10.28 0.42 -8.96
C VAL A 39 10.99 -0.80 -9.52
N ASP A 40 12.14 -1.14 -8.94
CA ASP A 40 12.85 -2.38 -9.25
C ASP A 40 12.15 -3.58 -8.59
N ALA A 41 11.41 -4.33 -9.40
CA ALA A 41 10.68 -5.52 -8.97
C ALA A 41 11.61 -6.60 -8.36
N LYS A 42 12.85 -6.70 -8.83
CA LYS A 42 13.82 -7.67 -8.30
C LYS A 42 14.31 -7.28 -6.91
N ALA A 43 14.57 -5.98 -6.71
CA ALA A 43 14.95 -5.46 -5.39
C ALA A 43 13.81 -5.61 -4.39
N LEU A 44 12.58 -5.31 -4.80
CA LEU A 44 11.38 -5.52 -3.99
C LEU A 44 11.21 -7.00 -3.60
N TRP A 45 11.33 -7.91 -4.57
CA TRP A 45 11.24 -9.34 -4.28
C TRP A 45 12.32 -9.83 -3.31
N ARG A 46 13.55 -9.37 -3.46
CA ARG A 46 14.65 -9.66 -2.53
C ARG A 46 14.33 -9.17 -1.13
N THR A 47 13.82 -7.96 -0.99
CA THR A 47 13.42 -7.39 0.30
C THR A 47 12.28 -8.20 0.94
N ILE A 48 11.29 -8.60 0.16
CA ILE A 48 10.20 -9.47 0.63
C ILE A 48 10.77 -10.79 1.17
N GLN A 49 11.69 -11.43 0.45
CA GLN A 49 12.25 -12.71 0.86
C GLN A 49 13.16 -12.63 2.11
N THR A 50 13.89 -11.54 2.27
CA THR A 50 14.85 -11.38 3.36
C THR A 50 14.25 -10.80 4.64
N THR A 51 13.36 -9.81 4.51
CA THR A 51 12.89 -9.01 5.65
C THR A 51 11.46 -9.32 6.06
N CYS A 52 10.57 -9.57 5.10
CA CYS A 52 9.13 -9.60 5.32
C CYS A 52 8.46 -10.95 4.99
N LYS A 53 9.21 -11.96 4.62
CA LYS A 53 8.69 -13.23 4.08
C LYS A 53 7.58 -13.86 4.94
N SER A 54 7.82 -14.05 6.22
CA SER A 54 6.86 -14.70 7.11
C SER A 54 5.61 -13.83 7.31
N ARG A 55 5.78 -12.53 7.48
CA ARG A 55 4.68 -11.57 7.70
C ARG A 55 3.77 -11.49 6.49
N ILE A 56 4.32 -11.31 5.30
CA ILE A 56 3.54 -11.23 4.06
C ILE A 56 2.83 -12.55 3.79
N ARG A 57 3.51 -13.67 3.98
CA ARG A 57 2.90 -15.00 3.82
C ARG A 57 1.73 -15.20 4.78
N THR A 58 1.88 -14.80 6.03
CA THR A 58 0.80 -14.87 7.01
C THR A 58 -0.39 -14.01 6.59
N TRP A 59 -0.16 -12.77 6.18
CA TRP A 59 -1.25 -11.88 5.75
C TRP A 59 -1.99 -12.39 4.51
N LEU A 60 -1.27 -12.93 3.54
CA LEU A 60 -1.89 -13.49 2.34
C LEU A 60 -2.71 -14.76 2.64
N ASN A 61 -2.29 -15.56 3.62
CA ASN A 61 -2.98 -16.80 3.98
C ASN A 61 -4.13 -16.60 4.97
N ILE A 62 -4.14 -15.49 5.70
CA ILE A 62 -5.19 -15.20 6.69
C ILE A 62 -6.51 -14.80 6.04
N CYS A 63 -6.47 -14.31 4.81
CA CYS A 63 -7.64 -13.90 4.07
C CYS A 63 -8.49 -15.11 3.67
N ALA A 64 -9.63 -15.27 4.29
CA ALA A 64 -10.60 -16.33 3.99
C ALA A 64 -11.52 -16.03 2.80
N HIS A 65 -11.32 -14.89 2.12
CA HIS A 65 -12.16 -14.40 1.01
C HIS A 65 -13.66 -14.32 1.35
N CYS A 66 -13.99 -14.01 2.60
CA CYS A 66 -15.37 -13.98 3.10
C CYS A 66 -16.16 -12.74 2.68
N GLY A 67 -15.54 -11.69 2.15
CA GLY A 67 -16.18 -10.47 1.69
C GLY A 67 -16.55 -9.46 2.78
N MET A 68 -16.39 -9.76 4.05
CA MET A 68 -16.76 -8.86 5.16
C MET A 68 -16.03 -7.50 5.11
N CYS A 69 -14.80 -7.48 4.60
CA CYS A 69 -14.06 -6.22 4.44
C CYS A 69 -14.66 -5.32 3.35
N ALA A 70 -15.38 -5.87 2.38
CA ALA A 70 -16.12 -5.09 1.39
C ALA A 70 -17.37 -4.47 2.01
N ASP A 71 -18.14 -5.24 2.75
CA ASP A 71 -19.38 -4.77 3.40
C ASP A 71 -19.12 -3.64 4.40
N SER A 72 -17.95 -3.64 5.03
CA SER A 72 -17.55 -2.65 6.03
C SER A 72 -16.71 -1.51 5.45
N CYS A 73 -16.32 -1.56 4.18
CA CYS A 73 -15.42 -0.60 3.57
C CYS A 73 -16.18 0.64 3.07
N LEU A 74 -15.96 1.77 3.72
CA LEU A 74 -16.55 3.05 3.31
C LEU A 74 -16.16 3.43 1.87
N PHE A 75 -14.91 3.19 1.47
CA PHE A 75 -14.44 3.49 0.12
C PHE A 75 -15.12 2.65 -0.95
N TYR A 76 -15.33 1.36 -0.68
CA TYR A 76 -16.07 0.48 -1.57
C TYR A 76 -17.51 0.94 -1.75
N LEU A 77 -18.20 1.24 -0.65
CA LEU A 77 -19.59 1.68 -0.67
C LEU A 77 -19.77 3.08 -1.31
N ALA A 78 -18.80 3.99 -1.10
CA ALA A 78 -18.86 5.34 -1.65
C ALA A 78 -18.48 5.44 -3.14
N ASN A 79 -17.83 4.43 -3.70
CA ASN A 79 -17.39 4.38 -5.10
C ASN A 79 -18.16 3.32 -5.91
N ASP A 80 -19.47 3.31 -5.81
CA ASP A 80 -20.36 2.43 -6.59
C ASP A 80 -20.01 0.93 -6.52
N ASN A 81 -19.52 0.49 -5.36
CA ASN A 81 -19.08 -0.89 -5.12
C ASN A 81 -17.92 -1.33 -6.04
N ASP A 82 -16.97 -0.43 -6.30
CA ASP A 82 -15.78 -0.75 -7.08
C ASP A 82 -14.93 -1.81 -6.36
N PRO A 83 -14.75 -3.01 -6.93
CA PRO A 83 -13.98 -4.08 -6.32
C PRO A 83 -12.51 -3.71 -6.05
N GLU A 84 -11.95 -2.76 -6.79
CA GLU A 84 -10.58 -2.30 -6.58
C GLU A 84 -10.40 -1.51 -5.27
N GLN A 85 -11.49 -1.08 -4.64
CA GLN A 85 -11.46 -0.43 -3.33
C GLN A 85 -11.44 -1.42 -2.17
N VAL A 86 -11.76 -2.69 -2.41
CA VAL A 86 -11.84 -3.72 -1.36
C VAL A 86 -10.45 -4.04 -0.81
N PRO A 87 -10.21 -3.95 0.51
CA PRO A 87 -8.90 -4.18 1.11
C PRO A 87 -8.27 -5.54 0.75
N SER A 88 -9.05 -6.61 0.78
CA SER A 88 -8.57 -7.94 0.40
C SER A 88 -8.16 -8.02 -1.08
N TYR A 89 -8.91 -7.39 -1.95
CA TYR A 89 -8.58 -7.33 -3.37
C TYR A 89 -7.27 -6.54 -3.60
N LYS A 90 -7.10 -5.40 -2.94
CA LYS A 90 -5.86 -4.61 -3.05
C LYS A 90 -4.62 -5.43 -2.69
N ILE A 91 -4.67 -6.15 -1.58
CA ILE A 91 -3.55 -6.99 -1.13
C ILE A 91 -3.32 -8.18 -2.08
N GLN A 92 -4.36 -8.88 -2.47
CA GLN A 92 -4.24 -10.08 -3.32
C GLN A 92 -3.82 -9.73 -4.75
N SER A 93 -4.32 -8.65 -5.32
CA SER A 93 -3.99 -8.22 -6.68
C SER A 93 -2.62 -7.55 -6.81
N THR A 94 -2.01 -7.13 -5.72
CA THR A 94 -0.70 -6.49 -5.67
C THR A 94 0.36 -7.43 -5.11
N LEU A 95 0.51 -7.49 -3.80
CA LEU A 95 1.49 -8.35 -3.12
C LEU A 95 1.25 -9.83 -3.38
N GLY A 96 0.00 -10.26 -3.44
CA GLY A 96 -0.36 -11.66 -3.75
C GLY A 96 0.17 -12.10 -5.11
N GLU A 97 0.01 -11.28 -6.14
CA GLU A 97 0.52 -11.58 -7.48
C GLU A 97 2.06 -11.53 -7.55
N ILE A 98 2.70 -10.61 -6.85
CA ILE A 98 4.17 -10.54 -6.77
C ILE A 98 4.73 -11.82 -6.13
N VAL A 99 4.13 -12.29 -5.05
CA VAL A 99 4.53 -13.52 -4.37
C VAL A 99 4.28 -14.75 -5.24
N LYS A 100 3.11 -14.84 -5.88
CA LYS A 100 2.75 -15.93 -6.79
C LYS A 100 3.70 -16.04 -7.99
N LYS A 101 4.06 -14.92 -8.58
CA LYS A 101 4.99 -14.83 -9.71
C LYS A 101 6.46 -14.84 -9.29
N LYS A 102 6.76 -14.94 -7.99
CA LYS A 102 8.14 -14.93 -7.44
C LYS A 102 8.95 -13.71 -7.88
N GLY A 103 8.31 -12.54 -7.92
CA GLY A 103 8.92 -11.28 -8.35
C GLY A 103 9.14 -11.12 -9.85
N LYS A 104 8.67 -12.05 -10.68
CA LYS A 104 8.73 -11.95 -12.14
C LYS A 104 7.54 -11.13 -12.66
N VAL A 105 7.59 -9.84 -12.41
CA VAL A 105 6.57 -8.87 -12.84
C VAL A 105 7.21 -7.79 -13.68
N ASP A 106 6.44 -7.25 -14.61
CA ASP A 106 6.88 -6.18 -15.48
C ASP A 106 6.61 -4.79 -14.88
N THR A 107 7.17 -3.76 -15.51
CA THR A 107 7.01 -2.37 -15.08
C THR A 107 5.55 -1.92 -15.14
N THR A 108 4.78 -2.40 -16.12
CA THR A 108 3.36 -2.07 -16.28
C THR A 108 2.55 -2.61 -15.11
N PHE A 109 2.81 -3.85 -14.70
CA PHE A 109 2.19 -4.42 -13.51
C PHE A 109 2.54 -3.63 -12.25
N MET A 110 3.81 -3.25 -12.07
CA MET A 110 4.26 -2.49 -10.91
C MET A 110 3.57 -1.12 -10.82
N LYS A 111 3.44 -0.40 -11.92
CA LYS A 111 2.69 0.86 -11.97
C LYS A 111 1.23 0.65 -11.56
N ARG A 112 0.55 -0.32 -12.15
CA ARG A 112 -0.83 -0.65 -11.78
C ARG A 112 -0.98 -1.05 -10.32
N ALA A 113 -0.04 -1.83 -9.79
CA ALA A 113 -0.05 -2.23 -8.38
C ALA A 113 0.12 -1.03 -7.44
N MET A 114 0.97 -0.09 -7.80
CA MET A 114 1.12 1.17 -7.06
C MET A 114 -0.14 2.02 -7.13
N ASP A 115 -0.75 2.18 -8.30
CA ASP A 115 -2.00 2.91 -8.46
C ASP A 115 -3.13 2.29 -7.63
N THR A 116 -3.24 0.97 -7.64
CA THR A 116 -4.23 0.25 -6.83
C THR A 116 -3.99 0.42 -5.34
N ALA A 117 -2.73 0.42 -4.91
CA ALA A 117 -2.39 0.54 -3.49
C ALA A 117 -2.55 1.97 -2.94
N TRP A 118 -2.27 2.99 -3.76
CA TRP A 118 -2.18 4.39 -3.34
C TRP A 118 -3.21 5.32 -4.00
N GLY A 119 -3.44 5.14 -5.29
CA GLY A 119 -4.19 6.10 -6.08
C GLY A 119 -5.71 6.01 -5.94
N LYS A 120 -6.22 4.87 -5.51
CA LYS A 120 -7.66 4.62 -5.37
C LYS A 120 -8.14 4.51 -3.93
N GLY A 121 -7.28 4.84 -3.00
CA GLY A 121 -7.57 4.74 -1.55
C GLY A 121 -7.80 6.06 -0.87
#